data_d460339a01cf66640ca9fd3a83ea755c
#
_entry.id   d460339a01cf66640ca9fd3a83ea755c
#
_cell.length_a   1.000
_cell.length_b   1.000
_cell.length_c   1.000
_cell.angle_alpha   90.00
_cell.angle_beta   90.00
_cell.angle_gamma   90.00
#
_symmetry.space_group_name_H-M   'P 1'
#
loop_
_entity.id
_entity.type
_entity.pdbx_description
1 polymer ?
#
loop_
_entity_poly.entity_id
_entity_poly.type
_entity_poly.pdbx_seq_one_letter_code
_entity_poly.pdbx_strand_id
1 'polypeptide(L)'
;MKCKKKVAALLAGASLFGLLAGCAADAQNPGSAEPSATPSQQVQEQDAGQLTAPKYVFLFIGDGMSYPQIQSTADYLGALEDEDYWQAQPSLDDNGGAILDGPSYLNFMNFEAAGSAVTFDSNSFAPDSASTATSIATGYKTYSGSINVDETGTIEYETIAEKLHSQKDYAVGVITSVNLNHATPAAFYAHQASRSSYYEIGLELIESGFEYFAGGGLLSPTGSEGDQDDLYELAAEAGYTVAKTHAEAEAVSADTEKAILIDENLADSDAMAYELDRTDDMWSLADYVEKGIEVLSDDEDGFFLMCEGGKIDWACHANDAASTIHDTIALADAVQVAIDFAEEHPDETLILVTGDHETGGLTIGFAGTDYDTYLDLLESQRISFAKYDSDYVANYKENQTSFEDVLVDIEELFGLKVDGEADDKLVLTEYELEQLRAAYEKSINGTAASQYEQEEYVLYGTYEPLSVTITHIINNKSGISFTSYSHTGLPVAVLAQGVNAEVFNGYYDNTEIYSKLADMLDVA
;
A
#
# COMPACT_ATOMS: atom_id res chain seq x y z
N MET A 1 11.48 37.40 -47.55
CA MET A 1 10.56 38.56 -47.59
C MET A 1 9.64 38.39 -46.39
N LYS A 2 9.87 39.11 -45.28
CA LYS A 2 9.22 40.38 -44.88
C LYS A 2 7.70 40.28 -45.03
N CYS A 3 6.83 40.37 -44.03
CA CYS A 3 6.61 41.45 -43.05
C CYS A 3 5.57 40.97 -42.01
N LYS A 4 5.78 41.09 -40.71
CA LYS A 4 5.34 42.12 -39.74
C LYS A 4 3.82 42.20 -39.45
N LYS A 5 3.43 41.86 -38.22
CA LYS A 5 2.91 42.71 -37.11
C LYS A 5 1.49 43.28 -37.23
N LYS A 6 0.66 43.10 -36.18
CA LYS A 6 0.10 44.06 -35.19
C LYS A 6 -1.06 43.36 -34.43
N VAL A 7 -1.11 43.19 -33.11
CA VAL A 7 -1.30 44.11 -31.96
C VAL A 7 -2.56 45.00 -32.06
N ALA A 8 -3.49 44.79 -31.15
CA ALA A 8 -4.35 45.71 -30.36
C ALA A 8 -5.35 44.86 -29.58
N ALA A 9 -5.49 44.82 -28.31
CA ALA A 9 -5.55 45.72 -27.13
C ALA A 9 -6.88 46.50 -27.03
N LEU A 10 -7.42 46.50 -25.81
CA LEU A 10 -8.43 47.35 -25.16
C LEU A 10 -9.90 46.86 -25.29
N LEU A 11 -10.74 46.89 -24.24
CA LEU A 11 -11.07 47.74 -23.08
C LEU A 11 -11.93 46.91 -22.12
N ALA A 12 -11.79 46.85 -20.80
CA ALA A 12 -12.07 47.84 -19.75
C ALA A 12 -13.52 48.26 -19.57
N GLY A 13 -14.00 48.11 -18.34
CA GLY A 13 -15.20 48.74 -17.77
C GLY A 13 -15.78 47.86 -16.68
N ALA A 14 -15.80 48.18 -15.52
CA ALA A 14 -15.96 49.26 -14.58
C ALA A 14 -16.91 48.82 -13.46
N SER A 15 -16.39 48.78 -12.27
CA SER A 15 -16.88 49.38 -11.01
C SER A 15 -18.35 49.29 -10.62
N LEU A 16 -18.61 48.79 -9.42
CA LEU A 16 -19.58 49.44 -8.54
C LEU A 16 -19.07 49.45 -7.09
N PHE A 17 -19.02 50.66 -6.58
CA PHE A 17 -18.71 51.08 -5.21
C PHE A 17 -19.85 50.77 -4.26
N GLY A 18 -19.54 50.36 -3.03
CA GLY A 18 -20.44 50.43 -1.86
C GLY A 18 -19.68 51.01 -0.68
N LEU A 19 -19.86 52.28 -0.47
CA LEU A 19 -19.40 53.02 0.70
C LEU A 19 -20.17 52.63 1.96
N LEU A 20 -19.48 52.46 3.07
CA LEU A 20 -20.01 52.85 4.37
C LEU A 20 -18.91 53.58 5.16
N ALA A 21 -19.29 54.81 5.53
CA ALA A 21 -18.50 55.77 6.24
C ALA A 21 -18.53 55.54 7.76
N GLY A 22 -17.45 55.90 8.41
CA GLY A 22 -17.53 56.85 9.48
C GLY A 22 -16.82 56.49 10.76
N CYS A 23 -15.77 57.13 11.06
CA CYS A 23 -15.49 58.07 12.14
C CYS A 23 -13.97 58.10 12.43
N ALA A 24 -13.43 59.25 12.18
CA ALA A 24 -12.09 59.62 12.58
C ALA A 24 -12.07 60.04 14.06
N ALA A 25 -11.01 59.75 14.78
CA ALA A 25 -10.52 60.54 15.90
C ALA A 25 -9.01 60.29 16.09
N ASP A 26 -8.27 61.35 15.84
CA ASP A 26 -7.04 61.83 16.37
C ASP A 26 -5.79 60.95 16.62
N ALA A 27 -4.77 61.41 15.98
CA ALA A 27 -3.36 61.06 16.14
C ALA A 27 -2.78 61.47 17.49
N GLN A 28 -2.07 60.56 18.13
CA GLN A 28 -0.87 60.89 18.93
C GLN A 28 0.07 59.67 18.93
N ASN A 29 1.25 59.80 18.31
CA ASN A 29 2.44 58.98 18.55
C ASN A 29 3.22 59.63 19.68
N PRO A 30 3.90 58.96 20.60
CA PRO A 30 5.04 58.13 20.32
C PRO A 30 5.27 56.96 21.31
N GLY A 31 6.05 55.97 20.90
CA GLY A 31 6.67 55.01 21.82
C GLY A 31 6.89 53.67 21.18
N SER A 32 8.14 53.42 20.82
CA SER A 32 8.65 52.12 20.51
C SER A 32 8.23 51.09 21.58
N ALA A 33 7.35 50.17 21.23
CA ALA A 33 7.11 48.95 21.98
C ALA A 33 7.72 47.79 21.20
N GLU A 34 8.64 47.09 21.84
CA GLU A 34 9.16 45.80 21.44
C GLU A 34 7.99 44.82 21.19
N PRO A 35 8.10 43.86 20.25
CA PRO A 35 7.08 42.86 20.06
C PRO A 35 6.96 42.00 21.33
N SER A 36 5.79 42.04 21.94
CA SER A 36 5.40 41.17 23.04
C SER A 36 5.55 39.73 22.58
N ALA A 37 6.44 39.01 23.23
CA ALA A 37 6.57 37.58 23.10
C ALA A 37 5.22 36.93 23.41
N THR A 38 4.68 36.19 22.44
CA THR A 38 3.59 35.24 22.65
C THR A 38 4.00 34.32 23.79
N PRO A 39 3.14 34.01 24.76
CA PRO A 39 3.50 33.04 25.78
C PRO A 39 3.78 31.71 25.08
N SER A 40 5.03 31.31 25.08
CA SER A 40 5.40 29.92 24.85
C SER A 40 4.61 29.10 25.85
N GLN A 41 3.68 28.27 25.36
CA GLN A 41 3.19 27.15 26.14
C GLN A 41 4.45 26.38 26.56
N GLN A 42 4.73 26.38 27.84
CA GLN A 42 5.63 25.43 28.42
C GLN A 42 4.98 24.06 28.16
N VAL A 43 5.47 23.36 27.16
CA VAL A 43 5.38 21.90 27.13
C VAL A 43 6.03 21.51 28.47
N GLN A 44 5.23 20.95 29.36
CA GLN A 44 5.79 20.24 30.51
C GLN A 44 6.68 19.16 29.88
N GLU A 45 7.99 19.29 30.08
CA GLU A 45 8.88 18.13 30.03
C GLU A 45 8.25 17.14 31.03
N GLN A 46 7.47 16.19 30.49
CA GLN A 46 7.23 14.94 31.21
C GLN A 46 8.63 14.37 31.45
N ASP A 47 8.91 14.05 32.69
CA ASP A 47 10.07 13.23 33.04
C ASP A 47 10.11 12.11 32.00
N ALA A 48 11.12 12.09 31.15
CA ALA A 48 11.37 10.99 30.24
C ALA A 48 11.77 9.81 31.14
N GLY A 49 10.78 9.11 31.64
CA GLY A 49 10.97 7.79 32.22
C GLY A 49 11.67 6.98 31.13
N GLN A 50 12.70 6.26 31.51
CA GLN A 50 13.42 5.38 30.61
C GLN A 50 12.37 4.47 29.95
N LEU A 51 12.21 4.53 28.62
CA LEU A 51 11.29 3.68 27.89
C LEU A 51 11.66 2.23 28.14
N THR A 52 10.67 1.38 28.35
CA THR A 52 10.91 -0.06 28.47
C THR A 52 11.04 -0.60 27.06
N ALA A 53 12.15 -1.25 26.73
CA ALA A 53 12.29 -1.88 25.42
C ALA A 53 11.27 -3.02 25.27
N PRO A 54 10.45 -3.05 24.22
CA PRO A 54 9.61 -4.20 23.92
C PRO A 54 10.50 -5.40 23.55
N LYS A 55 10.16 -6.58 24.00
CA LYS A 55 10.83 -7.83 23.65
C LYS A 55 10.43 -8.32 22.27
N TYR A 56 9.20 -8.06 21.86
CA TYR A 56 8.62 -8.48 20.59
C TYR A 56 8.13 -7.27 19.83
N VAL A 57 8.65 -7.09 18.64
CA VAL A 57 8.29 -5.96 17.76
C VAL A 57 7.75 -6.47 16.45
N PHE A 58 6.52 -6.11 16.15
CA PHE A 58 5.89 -6.33 14.85
C PHE A 58 5.80 -5.01 14.10
N LEU A 59 6.24 -5.00 12.86
CA LEU A 59 6.09 -3.88 11.93
C LEU A 59 5.35 -4.35 10.67
N PHE A 60 4.10 -3.94 10.53
CA PHE A 60 3.30 -4.19 9.34
C PHE A 60 3.36 -2.99 8.42
N ILE A 61 3.67 -3.22 7.15
CA ILE A 61 3.70 -2.21 6.09
C ILE A 61 2.73 -2.62 4.99
N GLY A 62 1.65 -1.85 4.82
CA GLY A 62 0.84 -1.93 3.61
C GLY A 62 1.50 -1.06 2.54
N ASP A 63 2.15 -1.69 1.55
CA ASP A 63 2.74 -0.95 0.43
C ASP A 63 1.64 -0.23 -0.35
N GLY A 64 1.82 1.06 -0.59
CA GLY A 64 0.81 1.88 -1.24
C GLY A 64 -0.43 2.22 -0.39
N MET A 65 -0.46 1.80 0.88
CA MET A 65 -1.60 1.93 1.78
C MET A 65 -1.57 3.23 2.56
N SER A 66 -2.43 4.17 2.19
CA SER A 66 -2.69 5.38 2.97
C SER A 66 -4.13 5.36 3.54
N TYR A 67 -4.58 6.48 4.05
CA TYR A 67 -5.94 6.63 4.59
C TYR A 67 -7.06 6.21 3.62
N PRO A 68 -6.99 6.52 2.30
CA PRO A 68 -8.06 6.10 1.39
C PRO A 68 -8.20 4.57 1.28
N GLN A 69 -7.10 3.82 1.24
CA GLN A 69 -7.12 2.36 1.16
C GLN A 69 -7.72 1.75 2.44
N ILE A 70 -7.28 2.23 3.61
CA ILE A 70 -7.81 1.80 4.91
C ILE A 70 -9.30 2.12 5.02
N GLN A 71 -9.69 3.37 4.71
CA GLN A 71 -11.06 3.80 4.87
C GLN A 71 -12.01 3.14 3.87
N SER A 72 -11.61 2.98 2.59
CA SER A 72 -12.45 2.30 1.61
C SER A 72 -12.71 0.83 1.98
N THR A 73 -11.73 0.17 2.61
CA THR A 73 -11.89 -1.19 3.11
C THR A 73 -12.88 -1.24 4.28
N ALA A 74 -12.76 -0.34 5.24
CA ALA A 74 -13.70 -0.27 6.37
C ALA A 74 -15.13 0.09 5.92
N ASP A 75 -15.27 1.01 4.95
CA ASP A 75 -16.57 1.40 4.40
C ASP A 75 -17.20 0.27 3.57
N TYR A 76 -16.39 -0.48 2.80
CA TYR A 76 -16.85 -1.66 2.06
C TYR A 76 -17.38 -2.73 3.02
N LEU A 77 -16.64 -3.06 4.08
CA LEU A 77 -17.09 -4.03 5.07
C LEU A 77 -18.38 -3.57 5.76
N GLY A 78 -18.47 -2.30 6.13
CA GLY A 78 -19.68 -1.73 6.70
C GLY A 78 -20.88 -1.77 5.74
N ALA A 79 -20.63 -1.54 4.43
CA ALA A 79 -21.69 -1.64 3.42
C ALA A 79 -22.22 -3.06 3.23
N LEU A 80 -21.36 -4.09 3.42
CA LEU A 80 -21.78 -5.50 3.36
C LEU A 80 -22.54 -5.96 4.61
N GLU A 81 -22.23 -5.39 5.77
CA GLU A 81 -22.90 -5.71 7.05
C GLU A 81 -24.25 -5.02 7.20
N ASP A 82 -24.49 -3.89 6.54
CA ASP A 82 -25.71 -3.08 6.62
C ASP A 82 -26.78 -3.63 5.66
N GLU A 83 -27.77 -4.38 6.19
CA GLU A 83 -28.86 -4.98 5.40
C GLU A 83 -29.69 -3.92 4.64
N ASP A 84 -29.70 -2.68 5.09
CA ASP A 84 -30.47 -1.58 4.50
C ASP A 84 -29.57 -0.59 3.72
N TYR A 85 -28.27 -0.90 3.48
CA TYR A 85 -27.29 -0.02 2.84
C TYR A 85 -27.79 0.63 1.54
N TRP A 86 -28.40 -0.14 0.66
CA TRP A 86 -28.94 0.34 -0.60
C TRP A 86 -30.09 1.38 -0.43
N GLN A 87 -30.73 1.45 0.74
CA GLN A 87 -31.78 2.41 1.09
C GLN A 87 -31.20 3.65 1.79
N ALA A 88 -29.95 3.56 2.27
CA ALA A 88 -29.32 4.64 3.00
C ALA A 88 -28.78 5.76 2.09
N GLN A 89 -28.76 5.53 0.76
CA GLN A 89 -28.22 6.50 -0.20
C GLN A 89 -29.26 7.57 -0.54
N PRO A 90 -29.26 8.75 0.12
CA PRO A 90 -30.20 9.81 -0.17
C PRO A 90 -29.74 10.53 -1.45
N SER A 91 -30.61 10.62 -2.44
CA SER A 91 -30.45 11.70 -3.39
C SER A 91 -30.61 13.03 -2.66
N LEU A 92 -29.90 14.08 -3.07
CA LEU A 92 -30.02 15.44 -2.46
C LEU A 92 -31.45 15.97 -2.44
N ASP A 93 -32.34 15.39 -3.23
CA ASP A 93 -33.76 15.77 -3.36
C ASP A 93 -34.70 14.96 -2.44
N ASP A 94 -34.22 13.85 -1.83
CA ASP A 94 -34.99 13.02 -0.92
C ASP A 94 -34.55 13.17 0.54
N ASN A 95 -35.47 13.68 1.37
CA ASN A 95 -35.26 13.76 2.81
C ASN A 95 -35.75 12.46 3.50
N GLY A 96 -35.12 11.33 3.27
CA GLY A 96 -35.51 10.13 3.98
C GLY A 96 -35.09 8.79 3.34
N GLY A 97 -33.86 8.38 3.54
CA GLY A 97 -33.42 7.01 3.40
C GLY A 97 -33.29 6.33 4.77
N ALA A 98 -32.85 5.09 4.80
CA ALA A 98 -32.37 4.45 6.00
C ALA A 98 -31.13 5.20 6.54
N ILE A 99 -30.86 5.03 7.82
CA ILE A 99 -29.66 5.60 8.44
C ILE A 99 -28.51 4.62 8.16
N LEU A 100 -27.41 5.11 7.61
CA LEU A 100 -26.20 4.33 7.43
C LEU A 100 -25.63 3.88 8.79
N ASP A 101 -25.36 2.58 8.96
CA ASP A 101 -24.78 2.05 10.20
C ASP A 101 -23.30 2.48 10.36
N GLY A 102 -22.60 2.73 9.26
CA GLY A 102 -21.24 3.23 9.23
C GLY A 102 -20.21 2.18 8.84
N PRO A 103 -18.90 2.51 8.92
CA PRO A 103 -17.84 1.60 8.57
C PRO A 103 -17.68 0.45 9.57
N SER A 104 -17.27 -0.72 9.11
CA SER A 104 -16.75 -1.79 9.96
C SER A 104 -15.23 -1.63 10.06
N TYR A 105 -14.76 -1.25 11.25
CA TYR A 105 -13.36 -0.88 11.44
C TYR A 105 -12.43 -2.11 11.39
N LEU A 106 -11.34 -2.00 10.64
CA LEU A 106 -10.26 -2.97 10.71
C LEU A 106 -9.65 -2.98 12.12
N ASN A 107 -9.11 -4.13 12.54
CA ASN A 107 -8.61 -4.33 13.90
C ASN A 107 -7.59 -3.27 14.32
N PHE A 108 -6.63 -2.92 13.46
CA PHE A 108 -5.59 -1.93 13.75
C PHE A 108 -6.10 -0.47 13.79
N MET A 109 -7.29 -0.17 13.25
CA MET A 109 -7.89 1.16 13.36
C MET A 109 -8.30 1.52 14.80
N ASN A 110 -8.38 0.52 15.68
CA ASN A 110 -8.71 0.69 17.09
C ASN A 110 -7.47 0.74 18.01
N PHE A 111 -6.26 0.77 17.46
CA PHE A 111 -5.03 0.87 18.22
C PHE A 111 -4.97 2.14 19.05
N GLU A 112 -4.31 2.09 20.20
CA GLU A 112 -4.31 3.17 21.20
C GLU A 112 -3.53 4.43 20.77
N ALA A 113 -2.59 4.29 19.83
CA ALA A 113 -1.83 5.39 19.26
C ALA A 113 -2.11 5.53 17.77
N ALA A 114 -2.32 6.78 17.35
CA ALA A 114 -2.57 7.14 15.96
C ALA A 114 -1.75 8.36 15.56
N GLY A 115 -0.79 8.14 14.68
CA GLY A 115 0.05 9.15 14.05
C GLY A 115 -0.16 9.23 12.55
N SER A 116 0.59 10.13 11.94
CA SER A 116 0.59 10.35 10.50
C SER A 116 2.00 10.70 10.05
N ALA A 117 2.49 10.10 8.98
CA ALA A 117 3.82 10.36 8.46
C ALA A 117 3.78 10.91 7.03
N VAL A 118 4.61 11.92 6.73
CA VAL A 118 4.90 12.34 5.36
C VAL A 118 5.94 11.43 4.74
N THR A 119 5.85 11.19 3.43
CA THR A 119 6.55 10.08 2.77
C THR A 119 7.56 10.51 1.71
N PHE A 120 7.68 11.81 1.39
CA PHE A 120 8.58 12.30 0.35
C PHE A 120 10.01 11.73 0.47
N ASP A 121 10.69 11.56 -0.65
CA ASP A 121 12.09 11.17 -0.72
C ASP A 121 13.02 12.32 -1.13
N SER A 122 14.31 12.07 -1.36
CA SER A 122 15.29 13.11 -1.66
C SER A 122 15.07 13.81 -3.02
N ASN A 123 14.20 13.28 -3.90
CA ASN A 123 13.97 13.85 -5.23
C ASN A 123 12.50 13.86 -5.69
N SER A 124 11.57 13.35 -4.89
CA SER A 124 10.15 13.28 -5.24
C SER A 124 9.22 13.53 -4.05
N PHE A 125 8.09 14.21 -4.30
CA PHE A 125 6.97 14.27 -3.36
C PHE A 125 6.01 13.08 -3.52
N ALA A 126 6.17 12.27 -4.57
CA ALA A 126 5.50 11.00 -4.79
C ALA A 126 6.59 9.92 -4.91
N PRO A 127 7.13 9.46 -3.77
CA PRO A 127 8.30 8.61 -3.69
C PRO A 127 8.01 7.18 -4.16
N ASP A 128 9.06 6.37 -4.30
CA ASP A 128 8.91 4.93 -4.52
C ASP A 128 9.13 4.11 -3.23
N SER A 129 8.75 2.82 -3.26
CA SER A 129 8.84 1.92 -2.11
C SER A 129 10.29 1.73 -1.61
N ALA A 130 11.30 1.79 -2.50
CA ALA A 130 12.71 1.65 -2.10
C ALA A 130 13.15 2.78 -1.16
N SER A 131 12.85 4.03 -1.54
CA SER A 131 13.21 5.22 -0.77
C SER A 131 12.37 5.41 0.50
N THR A 132 11.09 5.03 0.46
CA THR A 132 10.21 5.13 1.63
C THR A 132 10.51 4.06 2.67
N ALA A 133 10.68 2.81 2.25
CA ALA A 133 11.10 1.73 3.15
C ALA A 133 12.50 1.99 3.73
N THR A 134 13.46 2.54 2.93
CA THR A 134 14.75 3.03 3.45
C THR A 134 14.53 4.05 4.57
N SER A 135 13.62 5.01 4.39
CA SER A 135 13.34 6.02 5.43
C SER A 135 12.82 5.38 6.73
N ILE A 136 11.95 4.38 6.62
CA ILE A 136 11.37 3.65 7.77
C ILE A 136 12.43 2.76 8.44
N ALA A 137 13.27 2.10 7.65
CA ALA A 137 14.24 1.11 8.14
C ALA A 137 15.53 1.74 8.68
N THR A 138 15.92 2.94 8.23
CA THR A 138 17.23 3.54 8.55
C THR A 138 17.17 4.93 9.17
N GLY A 139 16.03 5.63 9.03
CA GLY A 139 15.92 7.04 9.45
C GLY A 139 16.53 8.04 8.48
N TYR A 140 16.92 7.63 7.29
CA TYR A 140 17.52 8.51 6.28
C TYR A 140 16.67 8.56 5.01
N LYS A 141 16.68 9.73 4.35
CA LYS A 141 16.15 9.88 3.00
C LYS A 141 17.18 9.46 1.97
N THR A 142 16.73 8.90 0.86
CA THR A 142 17.54 8.57 -0.31
C THR A 142 16.82 8.92 -1.60
N TYR A 143 17.40 8.68 -2.76
CA TYR A 143 16.73 8.84 -4.05
C TYR A 143 15.75 7.69 -4.32
N SER A 144 14.67 8.02 -5.05
CA SER A 144 13.79 6.99 -5.62
C SER A 144 14.60 5.89 -6.31
N GLY A 145 14.28 4.64 -6.00
CA GLY A 145 14.95 3.45 -6.55
C GLY A 145 16.20 3.00 -5.82
N SER A 146 16.67 3.72 -4.79
CA SER A 146 17.82 3.31 -3.97
C SER A 146 17.38 2.67 -2.66
N ILE A 147 18.10 1.65 -2.21
CA ILE A 147 17.84 0.89 -0.99
C ILE A 147 19.00 1.11 -0.02
N ASN A 148 18.75 1.71 1.14
CA ASN A 148 19.67 1.89 2.27
C ASN A 148 21.06 2.44 1.92
N VAL A 149 21.13 3.30 0.91
CA VAL A 149 22.36 4.02 0.53
C VAL A 149 22.08 5.52 0.42
N ASP A 150 23.13 6.31 0.55
CA ASP A 150 23.06 7.77 0.37
C ASP A 150 22.76 8.14 -1.10
N GLU A 151 22.48 9.41 -1.36
CA GLU A 151 22.19 9.92 -2.70
C GLU A 151 23.32 9.73 -3.72
N THR A 152 24.51 9.35 -3.26
CA THR A 152 25.65 9.01 -4.13
C THR A 152 25.79 7.51 -4.39
N GLY A 153 25.02 6.68 -3.67
CA GLY A 153 25.09 5.22 -3.72
C GLY A 153 26.42 4.66 -3.16
N THR A 154 27.05 5.38 -2.23
CA THR A 154 28.38 5.03 -1.71
C THR A 154 28.47 4.87 -0.20
N ILE A 155 27.51 5.42 0.55
CA ILE A 155 27.41 5.25 1.99
C ILE A 155 26.19 4.38 2.28
N GLU A 156 26.43 3.26 2.92
CA GLU A 156 25.39 2.34 3.37
C GLU A 156 24.83 2.80 4.72
N TYR A 157 23.51 2.66 4.90
CA TYR A 157 22.80 3.00 6.11
C TYR A 157 22.36 1.71 6.81
N GLU A 158 22.93 1.40 7.96
CA GLU A 158 22.56 0.23 8.74
C GLU A 158 21.07 0.31 9.18
N THR A 159 20.33 -0.74 8.95
CA THR A 159 18.89 -0.80 9.20
C THR A 159 18.56 -1.07 10.67
N ILE A 160 17.32 -0.79 11.09
CA ILE A 160 16.84 -1.16 12.43
C ILE A 160 16.90 -2.67 12.65
N ALA A 161 16.60 -3.49 11.64
CA ALA A 161 16.65 -4.94 11.72
C ALA A 161 18.09 -5.45 11.94
N GLU A 162 19.05 -4.94 11.17
CA GLU A 162 20.47 -5.28 11.33
C GLU A 162 21.00 -4.86 12.70
N LYS A 163 20.63 -3.68 13.19
CA LYS A 163 21.03 -3.21 14.52
C LYS A 163 20.44 -4.06 15.64
N LEU A 164 19.19 -4.47 15.54
CA LEU A 164 18.57 -5.34 16.51
C LEU A 164 19.23 -6.72 16.51
N HIS A 165 19.48 -7.29 15.35
CA HIS A 165 20.17 -8.55 15.21
C HIS A 165 21.61 -8.49 15.75
N SER A 166 22.40 -7.46 15.38
CA SER A 166 23.83 -7.37 15.74
C SER A 166 24.10 -6.84 17.15
N GLN A 167 23.24 -5.96 17.70
CA GLN A 167 23.50 -5.25 18.98
C GLN A 167 22.65 -5.77 20.13
N LYS A 168 21.53 -6.42 19.84
CA LYS A 168 20.57 -6.92 20.85
C LYS A 168 20.33 -8.41 20.78
N ASP A 169 20.95 -9.09 19.83
CA ASP A 169 20.77 -10.53 19.59
C ASP A 169 19.29 -10.92 19.32
N TYR A 170 18.46 -10.00 18.77
CA TYR A 170 17.08 -10.30 18.38
C TYR A 170 17.07 -11.22 17.17
N ALA A 171 16.19 -12.20 17.19
CA ALA A 171 15.83 -12.92 15.97
C ALA A 171 15.05 -12.00 15.02
N VAL A 172 15.29 -12.12 13.72
CA VAL A 172 14.66 -11.25 12.71
C VAL A 172 13.90 -12.05 11.67
N GLY A 173 12.67 -11.63 11.41
CA GLY A 173 11.84 -12.15 10.34
C GLY A 173 11.40 -11.06 9.35
N VAL A 174 11.33 -11.43 8.07
CA VAL A 174 10.85 -10.59 6.98
C VAL A 174 9.86 -11.36 6.13
N ILE A 175 8.63 -10.86 6.06
CA ILE A 175 7.51 -11.48 5.33
C ILE A 175 6.99 -10.49 4.30
N THR A 176 6.57 -10.99 3.13
CA THR A 176 5.93 -10.17 2.11
C THR A 176 4.96 -10.96 1.24
N SER A 177 3.88 -10.34 0.80
CA SER A 177 2.99 -10.91 -0.21
C SER A 177 3.51 -10.76 -1.65
N VAL A 178 4.61 -10.00 -1.85
CA VAL A 178 5.33 -9.91 -3.14
C VAL A 178 6.65 -10.69 -3.07
N ASN A 179 7.64 -10.33 -3.88
CA ASN A 179 8.92 -11.06 -3.92
C ASN A 179 9.80 -10.69 -2.73
N LEU A 180 10.47 -11.68 -2.13
CA LEU A 180 11.34 -11.46 -0.98
C LEU A 180 12.47 -10.47 -1.24
N ASN A 181 12.98 -10.38 -2.47
CA ASN A 181 13.98 -9.41 -2.89
C ASN A 181 13.40 -8.19 -3.63
N HIS A 182 12.10 -7.89 -3.45
CA HIS A 182 11.49 -6.62 -3.84
C HIS A 182 11.94 -5.49 -2.91
N ALA A 183 11.66 -4.24 -3.27
CA ALA A 183 12.24 -3.05 -2.63
C ALA A 183 11.94 -2.93 -1.13
N THR A 184 10.69 -3.12 -0.72
CA THR A 184 10.26 -2.91 0.67
C THR A 184 10.86 -3.94 1.63
N PRO A 185 10.76 -5.27 1.40
CA PRO A 185 11.44 -6.24 2.24
C PRO A 185 12.96 -6.07 2.21
N ALA A 186 13.54 -5.79 1.01
CA ALA A 186 14.97 -5.56 0.85
C ALA A 186 15.52 -4.40 1.71
N ALA A 187 14.72 -3.38 1.97
CA ALA A 187 15.11 -2.25 2.82
C ALA A 187 15.36 -2.63 4.28
N PHE A 188 15.12 -3.85 4.70
CA PHE A 188 15.43 -4.31 6.05
C PHE A 188 16.73 -5.11 6.15
N TYR A 189 17.35 -5.48 4.98
CA TYR A 189 18.55 -6.33 4.97
C TYR A 189 19.56 -6.03 3.85
N ALA A 190 19.24 -5.18 2.86
CA ALA A 190 20.07 -4.97 1.68
C ALA A 190 20.45 -3.50 1.46
N HIS A 191 21.59 -3.28 0.73
CA HIS A 191 22.19 -1.97 0.48
C HIS A 191 22.54 -1.83 -0.99
N GLN A 192 21.57 -1.42 -1.83
CA GLN A 192 21.75 -1.35 -3.27
C GLN A 192 21.42 0.04 -3.83
N ALA A 193 22.28 0.55 -4.71
CA ALA A 193 22.03 1.79 -5.44
C ALA A 193 20.84 1.68 -6.42
N SER A 194 20.34 0.47 -6.66
CA SER A 194 19.19 0.20 -7.53
C SER A 194 18.34 -0.95 -6.98
N ARG A 195 17.05 -0.70 -6.79
CA ARG A 195 16.06 -1.72 -6.43
C ARG A 195 15.91 -2.85 -7.47
N SER A 196 16.45 -2.64 -8.67
CA SER A 196 16.44 -3.67 -9.74
C SER A 196 17.65 -4.59 -9.70
N SER A 197 18.57 -4.43 -8.72
CA SER A 197 19.70 -5.34 -8.49
C SER A 197 19.25 -6.61 -7.76
N TYR A 198 18.23 -7.29 -8.31
CA TYR A 198 17.53 -8.39 -7.62
C TYR A 198 18.45 -9.54 -7.17
N TYR A 199 19.45 -9.89 -7.99
CA TYR A 199 20.38 -10.95 -7.64
C TYR A 199 21.28 -10.56 -6.47
N GLU A 200 21.82 -9.35 -6.50
CA GLU A 200 22.66 -8.79 -5.44
C GLU A 200 21.86 -8.64 -4.14
N ILE A 201 20.61 -8.16 -4.21
CA ILE A 201 19.68 -8.12 -3.06
C ILE A 201 19.46 -9.53 -2.48
N GLY A 202 19.28 -10.54 -3.35
CA GLY A 202 19.13 -11.92 -2.90
C GLY A 202 20.38 -12.50 -2.25
N LEU A 203 21.59 -12.07 -2.66
CA LEU A 203 22.83 -12.42 -1.96
C LEU A 203 22.88 -11.79 -0.57
N GLU A 204 22.50 -10.52 -0.44
CA GLU A 204 22.47 -9.82 0.85
C GLU A 204 21.39 -10.39 1.80
N LEU A 205 20.25 -10.88 1.27
CA LEU A 205 19.28 -11.65 2.06
C LEU A 205 19.98 -12.85 2.74
N ILE A 206 20.75 -13.63 1.99
CA ILE A 206 21.47 -14.79 2.51
C ILE A 206 22.56 -14.37 3.51
N GLU A 207 23.28 -13.29 3.20
CA GLU A 207 24.38 -12.75 4.02
C GLU A 207 23.88 -12.10 5.31
N SER A 208 22.64 -11.60 5.38
CA SER A 208 22.04 -11.01 6.57
C SER A 208 22.03 -11.98 7.76
N GLY A 209 21.87 -13.25 7.45
CA GLY A 209 21.81 -14.30 8.46
C GLY A 209 20.53 -14.29 9.29
N PHE A 210 19.51 -13.48 8.95
CA PHE A 210 18.24 -13.43 9.65
C PHE A 210 17.53 -14.79 9.66
N GLU A 211 16.72 -15.04 10.67
CA GLU A 211 16.20 -16.38 10.98
C GLU A 211 15.00 -16.77 10.11
N TYR A 212 14.20 -15.80 9.64
CA TYR A 212 12.98 -16.12 8.94
C TYR A 212 12.68 -15.20 7.75
N PHE A 213 12.48 -15.80 6.58
CA PHE A 213 11.94 -15.12 5.40
C PHE A 213 10.78 -15.91 4.84
N ALA A 214 9.67 -15.23 4.47
CA ALA A 214 8.52 -15.91 3.88
C ALA A 214 7.73 -15.05 2.90
N GLY A 215 7.14 -15.68 1.90
CA GLY A 215 6.26 -15.03 0.92
C GLY A 215 6.51 -15.44 -0.50
N GLY A 216 6.53 -14.48 -1.42
CA GLY A 216 6.79 -14.72 -2.85
C GLY A 216 8.22 -15.14 -3.16
N GLY A 217 8.45 -15.61 -4.37
CA GLY A 217 9.75 -16.10 -4.84
C GLY A 217 10.79 -14.99 -4.99
N LEU A 218 12.04 -15.38 -5.19
CA LEU A 218 13.12 -14.45 -5.52
C LEU A 218 13.08 -14.11 -7.02
N LEU A 219 13.12 -12.82 -7.33
CA LEU A 219 13.31 -12.35 -8.71
C LEU A 219 14.75 -12.60 -9.17
N SER A 220 14.91 -13.03 -10.42
CA SER A 220 16.21 -13.31 -11.03
C SER A 220 17.14 -14.19 -10.17
N PRO A 221 16.68 -15.35 -9.66
CA PRO A 221 17.45 -16.17 -8.70
C PRO A 221 18.76 -16.71 -9.26
N THR A 222 18.94 -16.70 -10.58
CA THR A 222 20.18 -17.10 -11.27
C THR A 222 20.81 -15.93 -12.04
N GLY A 223 20.53 -14.69 -11.62
CA GLY A 223 20.94 -13.46 -12.30
C GLY A 223 20.07 -13.13 -13.52
N SER A 224 20.17 -11.91 -14.01
CA SER A 224 19.34 -11.41 -15.13
C SER A 224 19.59 -12.15 -16.45
N GLU A 225 20.78 -12.72 -16.65
CA GLU A 225 21.16 -13.52 -17.83
C GLU A 225 21.04 -15.04 -17.56
N GLY A 226 20.69 -15.45 -16.33
CA GLY A 226 20.59 -16.85 -15.93
C GLY A 226 21.92 -17.59 -15.87
N ASP A 227 23.01 -16.87 -15.60
CA ASP A 227 24.39 -17.37 -15.62
C ASP A 227 25.10 -17.31 -14.25
N GLN A 228 24.37 -16.93 -13.21
CA GLN A 228 24.84 -16.93 -11.83
C GLN A 228 24.41 -18.21 -11.09
N ASP A 229 25.06 -18.50 -9.96
CA ASP A 229 24.67 -19.60 -9.08
C ASP A 229 23.24 -19.34 -8.52
N ASP A 230 22.47 -20.40 -8.34
CA ASP A 230 21.08 -20.29 -7.87
C ASP A 230 21.02 -19.84 -6.41
N LEU A 231 20.32 -18.72 -6.15
CA LEU A 231 20.20 -18.15 -4.81
C LEU A 231 19.59 -19.12 -3.79
N TYR A 232 18.67 -19.99 -4.20
CA TYR A 232 18.10 -21.00 -3.29
C TYR A 232 19.09 -22.09 -2.92
N GLU A 233 19.97 -22.47 -3.87
CA GLU A 233 21.07 -23.41 -3.58
C GLU A 233 22.08 -22.75 -2.65
N LEU A 234 22.44 -21.47 -2.89
CA LEU A 234 23.34 -20.70 -2.01
C LEU A 234 22.76 -20.52 -0.61
N ALA A 235 21.45 -20.26 -0.48
CA ALA A 235 20.78 -20.17 0.80
C ALA A 235 20.84 -21.49 1.59
N ALA A 236 20.59 -22.62 0.90
CA ALA A 236 20.71 -23.95 1.52
C ALA A 236 22.15 -24.25 1.95
N GLU A 237 23.16 -23.86 1.17
CA GLU A 237 24.58 -23.97 1.54
C GLU A 237 24.95 -23.08 2.75
N ALA A 238 24.28 -21.93 2.92
CA ALA A 238 24.42 -21.02 4.05
C ALA A 238 23.65 -21.47 5.31
N GLY A 239 22.95 -22.61 5.25
CA GLY A 239 22.27 -23.24 6.38
C GLY A 239 20.77 -22.94 6.48
N TYR A 240 20.17 -22.27 5.51
CA TYR A 240 18.72 -22.08 5.47
C TYR A 240 17.97 -23.37 5.12
N THR A 241 16.89 -23.63 5.80
CA THR A 241 15.85 -24.55 5.33
C THR A 241 15.00 -23.83 4.29
N VAL A 242 15.14 -24.21 3.02
CA VAL A 242 14.35 -23.63 1.92
C VAL A 242 13.13 -24.52 1.68
N ALA A 243 11.95 -24.02 2.00
CA ALA A 243 10.66 -24.67 1.78
C ALA A 243 9.94 -24.00 0.60
N LYS A 244 9.47 -24.81 -0.37
CA LYS A 244 8.74 -24.34 -1.56
C LYS A 244 7.40 -25.02 -1.75
N THR A 245 6.97 -25.77 -0.75
CA THR A 245 5.65 -26.40 -0.68
C THR A 245 5.08 -26.23 0.71
N HIS A 246 3.76 -26.20 0.83
CA HIS A 246 3.08 -26.09 2.12
C HIS A 246 3.52 -27.21 3.08
N ALA A 247 3.69 -28.44 2.57
CA ALA A 247 4.14 -29.56 3.39
C ALA A 247 5.59 -29.38 3.93
N GLU A 248 6.47 -28.73 3.19
CA GLU A 248 7.81 -28.38 3.67
C GLU A 248 7.75 -27.22 4.66
N ALA A 249 6.90 -26.21 4.41
CA ALA A 249 6.70 -25.08 5.32
C ALA A 249 6.07 -25.53 6.65
N GLU A 250 5.10 -26.45 6.63
CA GLU A 250 4.52 -27.05 7.84
C GLU A 250 5.58 -27.80 8.69
N ALA A 251 6.60 -28.36 8.07
CA ALA A 251 7.68 -29.06 8.76
C ALA A 251 8.70 -28.13 9.43
N VAL A 252 8.72 -26.85 9.08
CA VAL A 252 9.50 -25.82 9.77
C VAL A 252 8.89 -25.58 11.15
N SER A 253 9.73 -25.49 12.19
CA SER A 253 9.31 -25.36 13.57
C SER A 253 10.30 -24.50 14.37
N ALA A 254 10.02 -24.26 15.64
CA ALA A 254 10.91 -23.56 16.57
C ALA A 254 12.34 -24.15 16.66
N ASP A 255 12.53 -25.44 16.35
CA ASP A 255 13.86 -26.06 16.28
C ASP A 255 14.65 -25.70 15.00
N THR A 256 14.05 -24.96 14.05
CA THR A 256 14.67 -24.58 12.78
C THR A 256 15.46 -23.27 12.96
N GLU A 257 16.79 -23.35 12.83
CA GLU A 257 17.65 -22.18 13.06
C GLU A 257 17.39 -21.04 12.04
N LYS A 258 17.23 -21.39 10.74
CA LYS A 258 16.97 -20.43 9.67
C LYS A 258 16.06 -21.02 8.59
N ALA A 259 15.09 -20.24 8.14
CA ALA A 259 14.13 -20.69 7.13
C ALA A 259 13.84 -19.63 6.06
N ILE A 260 13.69 -20.09 4.81
CA ILE A 260 13.12 -19.31 3.70
C ILE A 260 11.92 -20.11 3.19
N LEU A 261 10.73 -19.56 3.34
CA LEU A 261 9.48 -20.16 2.91
C LEU A 261 8.98 -19.43 1.67
N ILE A 262 8.89 -20.12 0.55
CA ILE A 262 8.34 -19.58 -0.70
C ILE A 262 6.96 -20.18 -0.92
N ASP A 263 5.98 -19.33 -1.22
CA ASP A 263 4.61 -19.79 -1.48
C ASP A 263 4.56 -20.83 -2.59
N GLU A 264 3.80 -21.90 -2.40
CA GLU A 264 3.66 -22.98 -3.38
C GLU A 264 2.87 -22.52 -4.62
N ASN A 265 1.96 -21.54 -4.45
CA ASN A 265 1.01 -21.09 -5.47
C ASN A 265 1.37 -19.69 -5.98
N LEU A 266 2.60 -19.52 -6.45
CA LEU A 266 3.05 -18.26 -7.02
C LEU A 266 2.18 -17.81 -8.21
N ALA A 267 1.87 -16.52 -8.23
CA ALA A 267 1.06 -15.87 -9.26
C ALA A 267 1.93 -14.94 -10.15
N ASP A 268 1.39 -13.78 -10.53
CA ASP A 268 2.09 -12.82 -11.37
C ASP A 268 3.45 -12.40 -10.78
N SER A 269 4.47 -12.41 -11.61
CA SER A 269 5.85 -12.07 -11.25
C SER A 269 6.44 -12.90 -10.10
N ASP A 270 6.03 -14.14 -9.95
CA ASP A 270 6.44 -15.04 -8.86
C ASP A 270 6.13 -14.49 -7.44
N ALA A 271 5.13 -13.63 -7.31
CA ALA A 271 4.58 -13.17 -6.02
C ALA A 271 3.46 -14.10 -5.53
N MET A 272 2.98 -13.93 -4.29
CA MET A 272 1.77 -14.60 -3.80
C MET A 272 0.55 -14.21 -4.64
N ALA A 273 -0.47 -15.05 -4.64
CA ALA A 273 -1.76 -14.69 -5.26
C ALA A 273 -2.37 -13.46 -4.57
N TYR A 274 -3.18 -12.68 -5.30
CA TYR A 274 -4.04 -11.68 -4.66
C TYR A 274 -5.04 -12.40 -3.73
N GLU A 275 -5.42 -11.79 -2.63
CA GLU A 275 -6.36 -12.38 -1.68
C GLU A 275 -7.70 -12.72 -2.37
N LEU A 276 -8.14 -11.90 -3.33
CA LEU A 276 -9.35 -12.15 -4.13
C LEU A 276 -9.27 -13.43 -4.97
N ASP A 277 -8.06 -13.89 -5.30
CA ASP A 277 -7.79 -15.08 -6.12
C ASP A 277 -7.42 -16.31 -5.28
N ARG A 278 -7.14 -16.10 -3.99
CA ARG A 278 -6.70 -17.16 -3.07
C ARG A 278 -7.84 -18.17 -2.85
N THR A 279 -7.49 -19.44 -2.77
CA THR A 279 -8.39 -20.53 -2.43
C THR A 279 -8.08 -21.10 -1.05
N ASP A 280 -9.01 -21.82 -0.44
CA ASP A 280 -8.89 -22.33 0.94
C ASP A 280 -7.68 -23.26 1.17
N ASP A 281 -7.07 -23.79 0.12
CA ASP A 281 -5.88 -24.65 0.17
C ASP A 281 -4.54 -23.88 -0.01
N MET A 282 -4.61 -22.58 -0.24
CA MET A 282 -3.44 -21.69 -0.31
C MET A 282 -3.19 -21.02 1.04
N TRP A 283 -1.93 -20.87 1.43
CA TRP A 283 -1.57 -20.12 2.62
C TRP A 283 -1.84 -18.62 2.41
N SER A 284 -2.33 -18.00 3.46
CA SER A 284 -2.53 -16.56 3.55
C SER A 284 -1.27 -15.85 4.10
N LEU A 285 -1.26 -14.52 4.03
CA LEU A 285 -0.22 -13.72 4.69
C LEU A 285 -0.20 -13.97 6.22
N ALA A 286 -1.38 -14.19 6.82
CA ALA A 286 -1.52 -14.52 8.23
C ALA A 286 -0.86 -15.86 8.61
N ASP A 287 -0.98 -16.90 7.76
CA ASP A 287 -0.32 -18.19 7.99
C ASP A 287 1.20 -18.06 8.04
N TYR A 288 1.78 -17.19 7.20
CA TYR A 288 3.22 -16.90 7.23
C TYR A 288 3.65 -16.13 8.47
N VAL A 289 2.80 -15.22 9.00
CA VAL A 289 3.05 -14.53 10.28
C VAL A 289 2.99 -15.51 11.45
N GLU A 290 1.97 -16.40 11.47
CA GLU A 290 1.86 -17.45 12.51
C GLU A 290 3.10 -18.35 12.52
N LYS A 291 3.55 -18.79 11.34
CA LYS A 291 4.77 -19.60 11.20
C LYS A 291 6.03 -18.82 11.60
N GLY A 292 6.11 -17.53 11.30
CA GLY A 292 7.21 -16.66 11.72
C GLY A 292 7.30 -16.55 13.23
N ILE A 293 6.17 -16.39 13.91
CA ILE A 293 6.11 -16.40 15.38
C ILE A 293 6.59 -17.76 15.94
N GLU A 294 6.16 -18.88 15.35
CA GLU A 294 6.62 -20.22 15.78
C GLU A 294 8.15 -20.36 15.72
N VAL A 295 8.78 -19.81 14.68
CA VAL A 295 10.25 -19.88 14.49
C VAL A 295 11.00 -18.93 15.42
N LEU A 296 10.48 -17.70 15.64
CA LEU A 296 11.21 -16.62 16.29
C LEU A 296 10.96 -16.49 17.79
N SER A 297 9.82 -16.98 18.32
CA SER A 297 9.39 -16.67 19.68
C SER A 297 10.15 -17.40 20.79
N ASP A 298 10.87 -18.46 20.46
CA ASP A 298 11.73 -19.18 21.43
C ASP A 298 13.04 -18.46 21.73
N ASP A 299 13.35 -17.35 21.00
CA ASP A 299 14.54 -16.55 21.28
C ASP A 299 14.44 -15.85 22.66
N GLU A 300 15.49 -16.02 23.49
CA GLU A 300 15.51 -15.47 24.86
C GLU A 300 15.57 -13.93 24.87
N ASP A 301 16.19 -13.32 23.85
CA ASP A 301 16.38 -11.88 23.72
C ASP A 301 15.17 -11.19 23.07
N GLY A 302 14.38 -11.89 22.26
CA GLY A 302 13.18 -11.43 21.59
C GLY A 302 13.30 -11.40 20.06
N PHE A 303 12.33 -10.80 19.37
CA PHE A 303 12.35 -10.74 17.92
C PHE A 303 11.83 -9.43 17.35
N PHE A 304 12.25 -9.17 16.11
CA PHE A 304 11.69 -8.17 15.22
C PHE A 304 11.12 -8.86 13.98
N LEU A 305 9.83 -8.67 13.71
CA LEU A 305 9.13 -9.24 12.56
C LEU A 305 8.53 -8.13 11.70
N MET A 306 9.07 -7.94 10.50
CA MET A 306 8.47 -7.09 9.47
C MET A 306 7.57 -7.93 8.56
N CYS A 307 6.35 -7.46 8.32
CA CYS A 307 5.41 -8.08 7.39
C CYS A 307 4.85 -7.04 6.43
N GLU A 308 4.96 -7.31 5.13
CA GLU A 308 4.49 -6.43 4.07
C GLU A 308 3.26 -6.99 3.36
N GLY A 309 2.22 -6.14 3.25
CA GLY A 309 1.11 -6.33 2.32
C GLY A 309 1.42 -5.65 0.97
N GLY A 310 2.34 -6.21 0.21
CA GLY A 310 2.86 -5.60 -1.02
C GLY A 310 1.87 -5.61 -2.19
N LYS A 311 0.91 -6.53 -2.18
CA LYS A 311 -0.12 -6.62 -3.23
C LYS A 311 -1.12 -5.46 -3.21
N ILE A 312 -1.25 -4.72 -2.11
CA ILE A 312 -2.11 -3.53 -2.02
C ILE A 312 -1.63 -2.49 -3.05
N ASP A 313 -0.31 -2.23 -3.10
CA ASP A 313 0.30 -1.32 -4.07
C ASP A 313 0.05 -1.75 -5.52
N TRP A 314 0.31 -3.02 -5.83
CA TRP A 314 0.13 -3.54 -7.18
C TRP A 314 -1.33 -3.44 -7.66
N ALA A 315 -2.30 -3.71 -6.78
CA ALA A 315 -3.71 -3.51 -7.08
C ALA A 315 -4.05 -2.03 -7.31
N CYS A 316 -3.51 -1.13 -6.48
CA CYS A 316 -3.69 0.32 -6.64
C CYS A 316 -3.08 0.84 -7.94
N HIS A 317 -1.91 0.35 -8.33
CA HIS A 317 -1.28 0.66 -9.62
C HIS A 317 -2.16 0.27 -10.81
N ALA A 318 -2.84 -0.87 -10.73
CA ALA A 318 -3.80 -1.31 -11.75
C ALA A 318 -5.18 -0.65 -11.62
N ASN A 319 -5.38 0.19 -10.60
CA ASN A 319 -6.67 0.77 -10.25
C ASN A 319 -7.77 -0.31 -10.04
N ASP A 320 -7.43 -1.40 -9.38
CA ASP A 320 -8.35 -2.48 -9.00
C ASP A 320 -8.77 -2.33 -7.53
N ALA A 321 -9.91 -1.66 -7.29
CA ALA A 321 -10.37 -1.36 -5.94
C ALA A 321 -10.74 -2.63 -5.14
N ALA A 322 -11.34 -3.62 -5.78
CA ALA A 322 -11.71 -4.87 -5.10
C ALA A 322 -10.47 -5.62 -4.62
N SER A 323 -9.46 -5.80 -5.50
CA SER A 323 -8.19 -6.43 -5.08
C SER A 323 -7.48 -5.61 -4.00
N THR A 324 -7.44 -4.27 -4.12
CA THR A 324 -6.88 -3.39 -3.08
C THR A 324 -7.54 -3.62 -1.71
N ILE A 325 -8.87 -3.70 -1.68
CA ILE A 325 -9.64 -3.91 -0.45
C ILE A 325 -9.36 -5.30 0.14
N HIS A 326 -9.38 -6.35 -0.69
CA HIS A 326 -9.15 -7.71 -0.21
C HIS A 326 -7.73 -7.92 0.31
N ASP A 327 -6.71 -7.36 -0.34
CA ASP A 327 -5.32 -7.43 0.14
C ASP A 327 -5.09 -6.54 1.40
N THR A 328 -5.87 -5.46 1.58
CA THR A 328 -5.89 -4.70 2.84
C THR A 328 -6.53 -5.51 3.98
N ILE A 329 -7.57 -6.32 3.69
CA ILE A 329 -8.16 -7.28 4.65
C ILE A 329 -7.14 -8.35 5.01
N ALA A 330 -6.44 -8.93 4.03
CA ALA A 330 -5.39 -9.92 4.27
C ALA A 330 -4.27 -9.40 5.19
N LEU A 331 -3.88 -8.11 5.04
CA LEU A 331 -2.97 -7.47 5.97
C LEU A 331 -3.57 -7.34 7.37
N ALA A 332 -4.85 -6.98 7.49
CA ALA A 332 -5.53 -6.91 8.78
C ALA A 332 -5.63 -8.28 9.47
N ASP A 333 -5.85 -9.36 8.71
CA ASP A 333 -5.83 -10.73 9.21
C ASP A 333 -4.43 -11.13 9.73
N ALA A 334 -3.38 -10.72 9.02
CA ALA A 334 -2.00 -10.90 9.48
C ALA A 334 -1.70 -10.10 10.77
N VAL A 335 -2.22 -8.88 10.88
CA VAL A 335 -2.13 -8.06 12.12
C VAL A 335 -2.90 -8.72 13.26
N GLN A 336 -4.02 -9.43 12.99
CA GLN A 336 -4.76 -10.14 14.03
C GLN A 336 -3.91 -11.20 14.72
N VAL A 337 -3.07 -11.93 13.99
CA VAL A 337 -2.14 -12.91 14.56
C VAL A 337 -1.19 -12.25 15.57
N ALA A 338 -0.68 -11.06 15.26
CA ALA A 338 0.17 -10.31 16.20
C ALA A 338 -0.62 -9.77 17.41
N ILE A 339 -1.89 -9.38 17.22
CA ILE A 339 -2.77 -8.99 18.33
C ILE A 339 -2.99 -10.17 19.28
N ASP A 340 -3.30 -11.34 18.74
CA ASP A 340 -3.53 -12.56 19.54
C ASP A 340 -2.26 -12.94 20.31
N PHE A 341 -1.07 -12.83 19.70
CA PHE A 341 0.21 -13.01 20.38
C PHE A 341 0.43 -11.97 21.50
N ALA A 342 0.11 -10.70 21.24
CA ALA A 342 0.26 -9.62 22.21
C ALA A 342 -0.69 -9.78 23.42
N GLU A 343 -1.85 -10.42 23.26
CA GLU A 343 -2.73 -10.75 24.40
C GLU A 343 -2.07 -11.73 25.39
N GLU A 344 -1.17 -12.60 24.91
CA GLU A 344 -0.38 -13.50 25.74
C GLU A 344 0.88 -12.82 26.31
N HIS A 345 1.37 -11.75 25.67
CA HIS A 345 2.59 -11.01 26.02
C HIS A 345 2.38 -9.49 26.13
N PRO A 346 1.38 -9.01 26.90
CA PRO A 346 0.91 -7.61 26.83
C PRO A 346 1.93 -6.56 27.31
N ASP A 347 2.85 -6.94 28.18
CA ASP A 347 3.86 -6.04 28.75
C ASP A 347 5.20 -6.07 27.97
N GLU A 348 5.28 -6.86 26.90
CA GLU A 348 6.52 -7.14 26.14
C GLU A 348 6.38 -6.90 24.64
N THR A 349 5.18 -6.66 24.12
CA THR A 349 4.91 -6.56 22.67
C THR A 349 4.61 -5.14 22.23
N LEU A 350 5.17 -4.77 21.09
CA LEU A 350 4.82 -3.57 20.32
C LEU A 350 4.38 -3.98 18.92
N ILE A 351 3.20 -3.51 18.49
CA ILE A 351 2.69 -3.69 17.13
C ILE A 351 2.60 -2.32 16.46
N LEU A 352 3.22 -2.17 15.30
CA LEU A 352 3.06 -1.01 14.41
C LEU A 352 2.42 -1.43 13.10
N VAL A 353 1.49 -0.61 12.60
CA VAL A 353 0.89 -0.73 11.27
C VAL A 353 1.01 0.60 10.57
N THR A 354 1.63 0.63 9.39
CA THR A 354 1.79 1.83 8.58
C THR A 354 1.72 1.49 7.09
N GLY A 355 1.59 2.52 6.25
CA GLY A 355 1.98 2.42 4.85
C GLY A 355 3.36 3.03 4.65
N ASP A 356 3.94 2.81 3.50
CA ASP A 356 5.18 3.45 3.09
C ASP A 356 4.94 4.70 2.22
N HIS A 357 3.95 4.66 1.33
CA HIS A 357 3.39 5.76 0.53
C HIS A 357 1.93 5.48 0.17
N GLU A 358 1.31 6.35 -0.62
CA GLU A 358 0.00 6.12 -1.24
C GLU A 358 0.17 5.83 -2.72
N THR A 359 -0.66 4.92 -3.28
CA THR A 359 -0.67 4.56 -4.68
C THR A 359 -2.04 4.71 -5.30
N GLY A 360 -2.06 5.17 -6.55
CA GLY A 360 -3.26 5.27 -7.38
C GLY A 360 -4.06 6.55 -7.19
N GLY A 361 -3.86 7.29 -6.10
CA GLY A 361 -4.70 8.43 -5.76
C GLY A 361 -6.15 8.03 -5.60
N LEU A 362 -6.39 6.94 -4.85
CA LEU A 362 -7.71 6.39 -4.55
C LEU A 362 -8.55 7.42 -3.81
N THR A 363 -9.81 7.55 -4.17
CA THR A 363 -10.78 8.39 -3.47
C THR A 363 -12.11 7.66 -3.32
N ILE A 364 -12.76 7.82 -2.15
CA ILE A 364 -14.17 7.47 -1.95
C ILE A 364 -14.97 8.69 -2.42
N GLY A 365 -15.61 8.55 -3.58
CA GLY A 365 -16.35 9.59 -4.28
C GLY A 365 -16.00 9.63 -5.77
N PHE A 366 -17.01 9.64 -6.61
CA PHE A 366 -16.90 9.74 -8.06
C PHE A 366 -17.89 10.78 -8.61
N ALA A 367 -17.46 11.56 -9.59
CA ALA A 367 -18.29 12.62 -10.17
C ALA A 367 -19.60 12.12 -10.81
N GLY A 368 -19.64 10.86 -11.24
CA GLY A 368 -20.81 10.23 -11.85
C GLY A 368 -21.86 9.75 -10.84
N THR A 369 -21.48 9.53 -9.58
CA THR A 369 -22.38 9.12 -8.50
C THR A 369 -22.74 10.29 -7.57
N ASP A 370 -22.18 11.48 -7.81
CA ASP A 370 -22.37 12.70 -7.00
C ASP A 370 -21.97 12.48 -5.52
N TYR A 371 -22.92 12.39 -4.60
CA TYR A 371 -22.66 12.11 -3.18
C TYR A 371 -22.92 10.65 -2.79
N ASP A 372 -23.42 9.85 -3.72
CA ASP A 372 -23.80 8.47 -3.45
C ASP A 372 -22.60 7.53 -3.60
N THR A 373 -22.55 6.50 -2.76
CA THR A 373 -21.63 5.38 -2.83
C THR A 373 -22.41 4.07 -2.83
N TYR A 374 -21.90 3.06 -3.52
CA TYR A 374 -22.49 1.74 -3.68
C TYR A 374 -21.38 0.68 -3.54
N LEU A 375 -20.67 0.72 -2.40
CA LEU A 375 -19.45 -0.06 -2.20
C LEU A 375 -19.68 -1.57 -2.22
N ASP A 376 -20.88 -2.00 -1.85
CA ASP A 376 -21.38 -3.38 -1.95
C ASP A 376 -21.29 -3.95 -3.37
N LEU A 377 -21.32 -3.11 -4.42
CA LEU A 377 -21.17 -3.57 -5.80
C LEU A 377 -19.81 -4.21 -6.08
N LEU A 378 -18.77 -3.85 -5.32
CA LEU A 378 -17.43 -4.43 -5.47
C LEU A 378 -17.40 -5.93 -5.12
N GLU A 379 -18.35 -6.45 -4.30
CA GLU A 379 -18.50 -7.88 -4.04
C GLU A 379 -18.76 -8.70 -5.32
N SER A 380 -19.23 -8.03 -6.39
CA SER A 380 -19.47 -8.68 -7.68
C SER A 380 -18.17 -9.02 -8.43
N GLN A 381 -17.05 -8.40 -8.11
CA GLN A 381 -15.74 -8.77 -8.66
C GLN A 381 -15.20 -9.99 -7.92
N ARG A 382 -14.86 -11.05 -8.66
CA ARG A 382 -14.47 -12.36 -8.13
C ARG A 382 -13.08 -12.80 -8.58
N ILE A 383 -12.34 -11.93 -9.24
CA ILE A 383 -11.03 -12.19 -9.81
C ILE A 383 -10.23 -10.90 -9.86
N SER A 384 -8.92 -10.96 -9.58
CA SER A 384 -8.05 -9.82 -9.76
C SER A 384 -7.86 -9.46 -11.23
N PHE A 385 -7.45 -8.22 -11.50
CA PHE A 385 -7.05 -7.82 -12.85
C PHE A 385 -5.95 -8.73 -13.43
N ALA A 386 -4.97 -9.10 -12.61
CA ALA A 386 -3.81 -9.88 -13.04
C ALA A 386 -4.20 -11.31 -13.46
N LYS A 387 -5.02 -11.98 -12.67
CA LYS A 387 -5.53 -13.31 -13.00
C LYS A 387 -6.49 -13.26 -14.19
N TYR A 388 -7.30 -12.21 -14.31
CA TYR A 388 -8.14 -12.01 -15.48
C TYR A 388 -7.30 -11.83 -16.75
N ASP A 389 -6.19 -11.10 -16.68
CA ASP A 389 -5.27 -10.93 -17.80
C ASP A 389 -4.62 -12.25 -18.23
N SER A 390 -4.14 -13.04 -17.26
CA SER A 390 -3.45 -14.31 -17.53
C SER A 390 -4.39 -15.40 -18.03
N ASP A 391 -5.54 -15.58 -17.41
CA ASP A 391 -6.42 -16.72 -17.63
C ASP A 391 -7.44 -16.45 -18.73
N TYR A 392 -7.90 -15.21 -18.89
CA TYR A 392 -8.97 -14.84 -19.82
C TYR A 392 -8.48 -14.00 -20.99
N VAL A 393 -7.85 -12.85 -20.76
CA VAL A 393 -7.45 -11.96 -21.86
C VAL A 393 -6.41 -12.62 -22.77
N ALA A 394 -5.47 -13.37 -22.21
CA ALA A 394 -4.51 -14.15 -23.00
C ALA A 394 -5.24 -15.16 -23.92
N ASN A 395 -6.23 -15.86 -23.40
CA ASN A 395 -7.06 -16.78 -24.17
C ASN A 395 -7.91 -16.09 -25.25
N TYR A 396 -8.45 -14.89 -24.95
CA TYR A 396 -9.20 -14.11 -25.94
C TYR A 396 -8.32 -13.72 -27.13
N LYS A 397 -7.08 -13.32 -26.85
CA LYS A 397 -6.09 -12.98 -27.90
C LYS A 397 -5.74 -14.19 -28.76
N GLU A 398 -5.50 -15.35 -28.13
CA GLU A 398 -5.15 -16.59 -28.85
C GLU A 398 -6.30 -17.09 -29.72
N ASN A 399 -7.52 -17.10 -29.18
CA ASN A 399 -8.69 -17.68 -29.84
C ASN A 399 -9.50 -16.67 -30.66
N GLN A 400 -9.13 -15.37 -30.64
CA GLN A 400 -9.90 -14.29 -31.27
C GLN A 400 -11.37 -14.33 -30.83
N THR A 401 -11.59 -14.49 -29.51
CA THR A 401 -12.90 -14.61 -28.88
C THR A 401 -13.77 -13.39 -29.21
N SER A 402 -15.04 -13.58 -29.53
CA SER A 402 -15.93 -12.47 -29.89
C SER A 402 -16.22 -11.56 -28.70
N PHE A 403 -16.50 -10.28 -28.93
CA PHE A 403 -16.84 -9.35 -27.87
C PHE A 403 -18.08 -9.78 -27.08
N GLU A 404 -19.05 -10.37 -27.79
CA GLU A 404 -20.28 -10.89 -27.19
C GLU A 404 -20.02 -12.05 -26.22
N ASP A 405 -19.05 -12.93 -26.51
CA ASP A 405 -18.63 -14.00 -25.61
C ASP A 405 -17.81 -13.44 -24.42
N VAL A 406 -16.94 -12.45 -24.65
CA VAL A 406 -16.20 -11.75 -23.58
C VAL A 406 -17.14 -11.07 -22.58
N LEU A 407 -18.26 -10.49 -23.05
CA LEU A 407 -19.25 -9.88 -22.16
C LEU A 407 -19.92 -10.89 -21.22
N VAL A 408 -20.02 -12.17 -21.60
CA VAL A 408 -20.53 -13.24 -20.73
C VAL A 408 -19.57 -13.49 -19.57
N ASP A 409 -18.26 -13.56 -19.85
CA ASP A 409 -17.24 -13.73 -18.81
C ASP A 409 -17.15 -12.49 -17.90
N ILE A 410 -17.31 -11.28 -18.45
CA ILE A 410 -17.36 -10.03 -17.66
C ILE A 410 -18.57 -10.03 -16.70
N GLU A 411 -19.73 -10.49 -17.14
CA GLU A 411 -20.90 -10.61 -16.27
C GLU A 411 -20.67 -11.65 -15.16
N GLU A 412 -20.07 -12.79 -15.47
CA GLU A 412 -19.79 -13.86 -14.49
C GLU A 412 -18.75 -13.43 -13.44
N LEU A 413 -17.68 -12.73 -13.88
CA LEU A 413 -16.51 -12.45 -13.06
C LEU A 413 -16.56 -11.08 -12.36
N PHE A 414 -17.29 -10.11 -12.92
CA PHE A 414 -17.34 -8.72 -12.41
C PHE A 414 -18.77 -8.24 -12.15
N GLY A 415 -19.78 -9.04 -12.49
CA GLY A 415 -21.19 -8.68 -12.33
C GLY A 415 -21.71 -7.64 -13.33
N LEU A 416 -20.84 -7.07 -14.20
CA LEU A 416 -21.23 -6.06 -15.18
C LEU A 416 -22.01 -6.70 -16.33
N LYS A 417 -23.24 -6.27 -16.57
CA LYS A 417 -24.16 -6.90 -17.51
C LYS A 417 -24.77 -5.91 -18.53
N VAL A 418 -25.11 -6.44 -19.68
CA VAL A 418 -25.66 -5.63 -20.79
C VAL A 418 -27.16 -5.36 -20.60
N ASP A 419 -27.89 -6.32 -20.05
CA ASP A 419 -29.34 -6.26 -19.85
C ASP A 419 -29.69 -6.48 -18.38
N GLY A 420 -30.69 -5.76 -17.84
CA GLY A 420 -31.15 -5.90 -16.45
C GLY A 420 -32.31 -4.97 -16.14
N GLU A 421 -32.72 -4.92 -14.88
CA GLU A 421 -33.74 -3.99 -14.41
C GLU A 421 -33.19 -2.54 -14.45
N ALA A 422 -34.06 -1.55 -14.59
CA ALA A 422 -33.67 -0.17 -14.82
C ALA A 422 -32.93 0.50 -13.63
N ASP A 423 -33.08 -0.05 -12.45
CA ASP A 423 -32.44 0.38 -11.19
C ASP A 423 -31.21 -0.44 -10.82
N ASP A 424 -30.88 -1.49 -11.59
CA ASP A 424 -29.70 -2.28 -11.38
C ASP A 424 -28.44 -1.51 -11.80
N LYS A 425 -27.61 -1.15 -10.83
CA LYS A 425 -26.40 -0.35 -11.00
C LYS A 425 -25.30 -1.06 -11.81
N LEU A 426 -25.30 -2.40 -11.83
CA LEU A 426 -24.34 -3.19 -12.59
C LEU A 426 -24.67 -3.28 -14.09
N VAL A 427 -25.85 -2.82 -14.52
CA VAL A 427 -26.17 -2.72 -15.94
C VAL A 427 -25.32 -1.63 -16.60
N LEU A 428 -24.63 -2.01 -17.68
CA LEU A 428 -23.78 -1.13 -18.45
C LEU A 428 -24.62 -0.07 -19.21
N THR A 429 -24.21 1.17 -19.12
CA THR A 429 -24.73 2.23 -20.01
C THR A 429 -24.19 2.06 -21.42
N GLU A 430 -24.83 2.70 -22.41
CA GLU A 430 -24.29 2.72 -23.79
C GLU A 430 -22.86 3.23 -23.84
N TYR A 431 -22.52 4.25 -23.03
CA TYR A 431 -21.18 4.84 -22.95
C TYR A 431 -20.15 3.84 -22.40
N GLU A 432 -20.45 3.15 -21.31
CA GLU A 432 -19.57 2.13 -20.71
C GLU A 432 -19.37 0.95 -21.67
N LEU A 433 -20.42 0.52 -22.36
CA LEU A 433 -20.32 -0.53 -23.37
C LEU A 433 -19.44 -0.11 -24.57
N GLU A 434 -19.50 1.16 -25.00
CA GLU A 434 -18.58 1.70 -26.01
C GLU A 434 -17.12 1.73 -25.52
N GLN A 435 -16.89 2.08 -24.26
CA GLN A 435 -15.54 2.04 -23.66
C GLN A 435 -14.99 0.61 -23.61
N LEU A 436 -15.79 -0.35 -23.15
CA LEU A 436 -15.41 -1.78 -23.12
C LEU A 436 -15.09 -2.30 -24.52
N ARG A 437 -15.91 -1.96 -25.52
CA ARG A 437 -15.67 -2.38 -26.90
C ARG A 437 -14.37 -1.80 -27.46
N ALA A 438 -14.09 -0.53 -27.19
CA ALA A 438 -12.86 0.11 -27.63
C ALA A 438 -11.61 -0.52 -26.96
N ALA A 439 -11.71 -0.81 -25.68
CA ALA A 439 -10.65 -1.49 -24.92
C ALA A 439 -10.44 -2.93 -25.40
N TYR A 440 -11.51 -3.68 -25.62
CA TYR A 440 -11.47 -5.04 -26.19
C TYR A 440 -10.78 -5.05 -27.56
N GLU A 441 -11.19 -4.16 -28.49
CA GLU A 441 -10.58 -4.07 -29.83
C GLU A 441 -9.09 -3.79 -29.73
N LYS A 442 -8.68 -2.96 -28.78
CA LYS A 442 -7.27 -2.65 -28.52
C LYS A 442 -6.52 -3.87 -27.97
N SER A 443 -7.08 -4.56 -27.02
CA SER A 443 -6.51 -5.78 -26.42
C SER A 443 -6.34 -6.90 -27.43
N ILE A 444 -7.37 -7.20 -28.22
CA ILE A 444 -7.35 -8.28 -29.24
C ILE A 444 -6.36 -7.97 -30.38
N ASN A 445 -6.20 -6.71 -30.76
CA ASN A 445 -5.26 -6.33 -31.83
C ASN A 445 -3.79 -6.26 -31.35
N GLY A 446 -3.52 -6.50 -30.07
CA GLY A 446 -2.17 -6.55 -29.51
C GLY A 446 -1.44 -5.22 -29.44
N THR A 447 -2.17 -4.11 -29.46
CA THR A 447 -1.59 -2.78 -29.21
C THR A 447 -1.57 -2.51 -27.73
N ALA A 448 -0.48 -2.91 -27.03
CA ALA A 448 -0.28 -2.53 -25.64
C ALA A 448 -0.33 -0.99 -25.50
N ALA A 449 -0.86 -0.50 -24.38
CA ALA A 449 -0.82 0.92 -24.06
C ALA A 449 0.62 1.44 -24.10
N SER A 450 0.83 2.57 -24.74
CA SER A 450 2.15 3.18 -24.86
C SER A 450 2.26 4.35 -23.89
N GLN A 451 3.17 4.25 -22.93
CA GLN A 451 3.48 5.36 -22.02
C GLN A 451 3.96 6.65 -22.74
N TYR A 452 4.25 6.57 -24.03
CA TYR A 452 4.66 7.71 -24.84
C TYR A 452 3.49 8.44 -25.49
N GLU A 453 2.29 7.83 -25.53
CA GLU A 453 1.06 8.45 -26.00
C GLU A 453 0.22 8.86 -24.79
N GLN A 454 0.30 10.13 -24.43
CA GLN A 454 -0.33 10.66 -23.21
C GLN A 454 -1.82 10.27 -23.05
N GLU A 455 -2.55 10.23 -24.15
CA GLU A 455 -3.99 9.92 -24.16
C GLU A 455 -4.23 8.45 -23.76
N GLU A 456 -3.42 7.53 -24.28
CA GLU A 456 -3.48 6.11 -23.93
C GLU A 456 -3.00 5.83 -22.51
N TYR A 457 -1.92 6.51 -22.10
CA TYR A 457 -1.43 6.38 -20.73
C TYR A 457 -2.45 6.86 -19.69
N VAL A 458 -3.17 7.94 -19.98
CA VAL A 458 -4.25 8.42 -19.08
C VAL A 458 -5.41 7.43 -19.00
N LEU A 459 -5.69 6.70 -20.07
CA LEU A 459 -6.79 5.72 -20.11
C LEU A 459 -6.43 4.38 -19.46
N TYR A 460 -5.20 3.90 -19.68
CA TYR A 460 -4.83 2.50 -19.37
C TYR A 460 -3.54 2.35 -18.58
N GLY A 461 -2.80 3.42 -18.32
CA GLY A 461 -1.46 3.31 -17.74
C GLY A 461 -0.54 2.51 -18.65
N THR A 462 0.08 1.48 -18.10
CA THR A 462 0.84 0.45 -18.85
C THR A 462 0.15 -0.91 -18.78
N TYR A 463 -1.08 -0.96 -18.31
CA TYR A 463 -1.87 -2.16 -18.05
C TYR A 463 -2.64 -2.62 -19.29
N GLU A 464 -3.23 -3.80 -19.19
CA GLU A 464 -4.08 -4.36 -20.23
C GLU A 464 -5.35 -3.51 -20.39
N PRO A 465 -5.65 -2.98 -21.60
CA PRO A 465 -6.77 -2.05 -21.77
C PRO A 465 -8.12 -2.60 -21.33
N LEU A 466 -8.39 -3.89 -21.57
CA LEU A 466 -9.68 -4.48 -21.25
C LEU A 466 -9.88 -4.59 -19.73
N SER A 467 -8.93 -5.16 -18.99
CA SER A 467 -9.03 -5.33 -17.53
C SER A 467 -9.14 -4.00 -16.80
N VAL A 468 -8.27 -3.03 -17.13
CA VAL A 468 -8.32 -1.68 -16.53
C VAL A 468 -9.64 -0.95 -16.84
N THR A 469 -10.21 -1.13 -18.03
CA THR A 469 -11.51 -0.53 -18.33
C THR A 469 -12.63 -1.17 -17.51
N ILE A 470 -12.58 -2.48 -17.29
CA ILE A 470 -13.55 -3.19 -16.45
C ILE A 470 -13.45 -2.69 -14.99
N THR A 471 -12.24 -2.67 -14.43
CA THR A 471 -12.05 -2.21 -13.04
C THR A 471 -12.45 -0.75 -12.86
N HIS A 472 -12.13 0.14 -13.82
CA HIS A 472 -12.61 1.52 -13.80
C HIS A 472 -14.13 1.63 -13.79
N ILE A 473 -14.83 0.83 -14.59
CA ILE A 473 -16.30 0.87 -14.66
C ILE A 473 -16.90 0.43 -13.32
N ILE A 474 -16.46 -0.69 -12.76
CA ILE A 474 -17.02 -1.18 -11.48
C ILE A 474 -16.67 -0.24 -10.32
N ASN A 475 -15.44 0.29 -10.26
CA ASN A 475 -15.03 1.30 -9.28
C ASN A 475 -15.94 2.53 -9.35
N ASN A 476 -16.12 3.09 -10.55
CA ASN A 476 -16.94 4.27 -10.76
C ASN A 476 -18.42 4.04 -10.40
N LYS A 477 -18.96 2.86 -10.70
CA LYS A 477 -20.31 2.47 -10.30
C LYS A 477 -20.44 2.36 -8.78
N SER A 478 -19.40 1.90 -8.09
CA SER A 478 -19.39 1.82 -6.63
C SER A 478 -19.10 3.15 -5.94
N GLY A 479 -18.76 4.20 -6.69
CA GLY A 479 -18.42 5.51 -6.14
C GLY A 479 -16.96 5.65 -5.72
N ILE A 480 -16.08 4.74 -6.18
CA ILE A 480 -14.62 4.86 -6.02
C ILE A 480 -13.99 5.39 -7.31
N SER A 481 -12.90 6.13 -7.17
CA SER A 481 -12.13 6.64 -8.30
C SER A 481 -10.64 6.66 -8.01
N PHE A 482 -9.83 6.52 -9.05
CA PHE A 482 -8.38 6.65 -9.03
C PHE A 482 -7.96 7.82 -9.92
N THR A 483 -6.86 8.48 -9.57
CA THR A 483 -6.33 9.64 -10.31
C THR A 483 -4.99 9.36 -10.97
N SER A 484 -4.36 8.25 -10.67
CA SER A 484 -3.01 7.90 -11.11
C SER A 484 -2.87 6.38 -11.27
N TYR A 485 -1.86 5.97 -12.04
CA TYR A 485 -1.32 4.60 -12.06
C TYR A 485 0.03 4.53 -11.32
N SER A 486 0.34 5.55 -10.55
CA SER A 486 1.60 5.70 -9.83
C SER A 486 1.35 6.21 -8.42
N HIS A 487 2.40 6.36 -7.65
CA HIS A 487 2.33 6.85 -6.28
C HIS A 487 1.88 8.31 -6.21
N THR A 488 1.36 8.70 -5.06
CA THR A 488 0.99 10.09 -4.74
C THR A 488 1.67 10.59 -3.48
N GLY A 489 1.59 11.88 -3.22
CA GLY A 489 2.24 12.53 -2.08
C GLY A 489 1.34 12.64 -0.84
N LEU A 490 0.38 11.71 -0.66
CA LEU A 490 -0.44 11.70 0.54
C LEU A 490 0.34 11.15 1.74
N PRO A 491 0.10 11.68 2.97
CA PRO A 491 0.67 11.10 4.19
C PRO A 491 0.02 9.75 4.49
N VAL A 492 0.75 8.88 5.18
CA VAL A 492 0.27 7.58 5.63
C VAL A 492 -0.11 7.59 7.11
N ALA A 493 -0.98 6.68 7.53
CA ALA A 493 -1.26 6.44 8.93
C ALA A 493 -0.08 5.71 9.60
N VAL A 494 0.15 5.98 10.87
CA VAL A 494 1.04 5.18 11.73
C VAL A 494 0.26 4.83 12.98
N LEU A 495 -0.13 3.58 13.09
CA LEU A 495 -1.00 3.08 14.15
C LEU A 495 -0.19 2.13 15.03
N ALA A 496 -0.28 2.29 16.35
CA ALA A 496 0.53 1.48 17.27
C ALA A 496 -0.27 1.02 18.48
N GLN A 497 0.05 -0.18 18.95
CA GLN A 497 -0.50 -0.78 20.16
C GLN A 497 0.59 -1.48 20.96
N GLY A 498 0.51 -1.42 22.29
CA GLY A 498 1.40 -2.12 23.21
C GLY A 498 2.49 -1.23 23.79
N VAL A 499 3.64 -1.79 24.10
CA VAL A 499 4.71 -1.13 24.89
C VAL A 499 5.15 0.18 24.22
N ASN A 500 4.94 1.30 24.92
CA ASN A 500 5.25 2.68 24.48
C ASN A 500 4.60 3.10 23.15
N ALA A 501 3.47 2.53 22.79
CA ALA A 501 2.77 2.88 21.54
C ALA A 501 2.52 4.38 21.40
N GLU A 502 2.29 5.11 22.50
CA GLU A 502 2.00 6.54 22.52
C GLU A 502 3.09 7.43 21.90
N VAL A 503 4.33 6.95 21.75
CA VAL A 503 5.41 7.72 21.11
C VAL A 503 5.17 7.91 19.61
N PHE A 504 4.31 7.08 19.01
CA PHE A 504 3.96 7.16 17.59
C PHE A 504 2.80 8.12 17.29
N ASN A 505 2.21 8.75 18.31
CA ASN A 505 1.24 9.83 18.08
C ASN A 505 1.88 11.05 17.42
N GLY A 506 1.10 11.76 16.62
CA GLY A 506 1.50 13.05 16.04
C GLY A 506 1.58 13.04 14.51
N TYR A 507 2.17 14.10 13.96
CA TYR A 507 2.38 14.26 12.52
C TYR A 507 3.87 14.58 12.29
N TYR A 508 4.56 13.72 11.56
CA TYR A 508 6.01 13.75 11.47
C TYR A 508 6.52 13.20 10.12
N ASP A 509 7.82 13.16 9.95
CA ASP A 509 8.47 12.55 8.78
C ASP A 509 8.60 11.03 8.98
N ASN A 510 8.46 10.21 7.92
CA ASN A 510 8.55 8.76 8.04
C ASN A 510 9.91 8.26 8.57
N THR A 511 10.97 9.07 8.47
CA THR A 511 12.27 8.81 9.10
C THR A 511 12.21 8.77 10.63
N GLU A 512 11.19 9.42 11.23
CA GLU A 512 11.00 9.40 12.68
C GLU A 512 10.47 8.07 13.21
N ILE A 513 9.89 7.21 12.35
CA ILE A 513 9.50 5.84 12.73
C ILE A 513 10.73 5.08 13.20
N TYR A 514 11.81 5.11 12.39
CA TYR A 514 13.11 4.57 12.78
C TYR A 514 13.61 5.18 14.10
N SER A 515 13.65 6.51 14.19
CA SER A 515 14.21 7.18 15.35
C SER A 515 13.50 6.81 16.65
N LYS A 516 12.16 6.70 16.60
CA LYS A 516 11.33 6.27 17.73
C LYS A 516 11.61 4.82 18.14
N LEU A 517 11.74 3.91 17.16
CA LEU A 517 12.12 2.52 17.41
C LEU A 517 13.53 2.42 17.98
N ALA A 518 14.51 3.09 17.37
CA ALA A 518 15.91 3.05 17.79
C ALA A 518 16.10 3.59 19.21
N ASP A 519 15.45 4.71 19.55
CA ASP A 519 15.48 5.28 20.90
C ASP A 519 14.85 4.35 21.93
N MET A 520 13.74 3.69 21.60
CA MET A 520 13.01 2.77 22.49
C MET A 520 13.80 1.48 22.74
N LEU A 521 14.43 0.96 21.67
CA LEU A 521 15.18 -0.30 21.70
C LEU A 521 16.66 -0.10 22.07
N ASP A 522 17.08 1.17 22.30
CA ASP A 522 18.45 1.55 22.69
C ASP A 522 19.50 0.97 21.72
N VAL A 523 19.28 1.15 20.42
CA VAL A 523 20.24 0.83 19.36
C VAL A 523 20.81 2.11 18.75
N ALA A 524 22.13 2.09 18.43
CA ALA A 524 22.86 3.30 18.04
C ALA A 524 23.00 3.45 16.51
#